data_80c4246962912ea6408980da9850d3ca
#
_entry.id   80c4246962912ea6408980da9850d3ca
#
_cell.length_a   1.000
_cell.length_b   1.000
_cell.length_c   1.000
_cell.angle_alpha   90.00
_cell.angle_beta   90.00
_cell.angle_gamma   90.00
#
_symmetry.space_group_name_H-M   'P 1'
#
loop_
_entity.id
_entity.type
_entity.pdbx_description
1 polymer ?
#
loop_
_entity_poly.entity_id
_entity_poly.type
_entity_poly.pdbx_seq_one_letter_code
_entity_poly.pdbx_strand_id
1 'polypeptide(L)'
;NRGNIFDRNNRPLTRNIIHYTLSVNPTRVKDKTGLATAISKRTGEPKEKYLKKLNSNSRFEYLERNLQRETLGTLVTTAFEGLNIERKYRRYYPHNHVAAQMLGYTNFDDEGISGIEKDFNTYLKGAPGWVYKTKGWSGKVQHKSGMPFQEPVDGSNIQLTLDLEYQSILEEELLKRQTETNAVSATGLIMDPQTGEVLAMASTPGFDNNKFSRSKADLHRI
;
A
#
# COMPACT_ATOMS: atom_id res chain seq x y z
N ASN A 1 12.66 -0.20 -2.79
CA ASN A 1 11.33 -0.82 -2.94
C ASN A 1 11.19 -1.97 -1.94
N ARG A 2 9.97 -2.31 -1.56
CA ARG A 2 9.66 -3.53 -0.80
C ARG A 2 9.80 -4.76 -1.69
N GLY A 3 10.40 -5.85 -1.20
CA GLY A 3 10.51 -7.12 -1.91
C GLY A 3 9.13 -7.73 -2.21
N ASN A 4 9.01 -8.47 -3.30
CA ASN A 4 7.77 -9.15 -3.67
C ASN A 4 7.68 -10.54 -3.03
N ILE A 5 6.44 -11.02 -2.86
CA ILE A 5 6.13 -12.38 -2.43
C ILE A 5 5.63 -13.14 -3.65
N PHE A 6 6.15 -14.35 -3.84
CA PHE A 6 5.83 -15.24 -4.95
C PHE A 6 5.30 -16.58 -4.43
N ASP A 7 4.48 -17.25 -5.21
CA ASP A 7 4.12 -18.63 -4.99
C ASP A 7 5.27 -19.59 -5.38
N ARG A 8 5.08 -20.91 -5.18
CA ARG A 8 6.07 -21.93 -5.53
C ARG A 8 6.42 -21.94 -7.04
N ASN A 9 5.51 -21.49 -7.88
CA ASN A 9 5.64 -21.44 -9.34
C ASN A 9 6.13 -20.07 -9.84
N ASN A 10 6.66 -19.23 -8.96
CA ASN A 10 7.17 -17.88 -9.27
C ASN A 10 6.08 -16.90 -9.75
N ARG A 11 4.80 -17.18 -9.47
CA ARG A 11 3.69 -16.24 -9.73
C ARG A 11 3.66 -15.17 -8.64
N PRO A 12 3.58 -13.88 -8.98
CA PRO A 12 3.62 -12.81 -7.98
C PRO A 12 2.31 -12.74 -7.20
N LEU A 13 2.39 -12.93 -5.88
CA LEU A 13 1.29 -12.75 -4.93
C LEU A 13 1.17 -11.29 -4.48
N THR A 14 2.24 -10.52 -4.66
CA THR A 14 2.28 -9.10 -4.31
C THR A 14 3.05 -8.29 -5.34
N ARG A 15 2.70 -7.00 -5.48
CA ARG A 15 3.41 -6.02 -6.32
C ARG A 15 3.50 -4.68 -5.62
N ASN A 16 4.45 -3.85 -6.03
CA ASN A 16 4.52 -2.46 -5.61
C ASN A 16 4.03 -1.59 -6.76
N ILE A 17 2.99 -0.81 -6.51
CA ILE A 17 2.43 0.13 -7.50
C ILE A 17 2.66 1.57 -7.07
N ILE A 18 2.81 2.45 -8.06
CA ILE A 18 3.06 3.86 -7.80
C ILE A 18 1.75 4.54 -7.43
N HIS A 19 1.78 5.24 -6.31
CA HIS A 19 0.73 6.14 -5.85
C HIS A 19 1.29 7.52 -5.57
N TYR A 20 0.39 8.49 -5.51
CA TYR A 20 0.73 9.87 -5.22
C TYR A 20 0.00 10.33 -3.96
N THR A 21 0.72 11.09 -3.16
CA THR A 21 0.20 11.75 -1.96
C THR A 21 0.23 13.26 -2.19
N LEU A 22 -0.92 13.90 -2.02
CA LEU A 22 -1.04 15.34 -2.01
C LEU A 22 -0.92 15.85 -0.58
N SER A 23 0.07 16.65 -0.30
CA SER A 23 0.22 17.39 0.94
C SER A 23 0.33 18.87 0.65
N VAL A 24 -0.01 19.70 1.63
CA VAL A 24 -0.04 21.14 1.45
C VAL A 24 0.47 21.86 2.70
N ASN A 25 1.11 22.98 2.49
CA ASN A 25 1.27 23.99 3.53
C ASN A 25 0.17 25.06 3.35
N PRO A 26 -0.92 25.03 4.16
CA PRO A 26 -2.06 25.92 4.01
C PRO A 26 -1.72 27.40 4.07
N THR A 27 -0.65 27.74 4.81
CA THR A 27 -0.22 29.16 4.97
C THR A 27 0.45 29.74 3.72
N ARG A 28 0.85 28.88 2.79
CA ARG A 28 1.51 29.29 1.52
C ARG A 28 0.57 29.31 0.33
N VAL A 29 -0.63 28.72 0.47
CA VAL A 29 -1.59 28.66 -0.63
C VAL A 29 -2.30 29.99 -0.78
N LYS A 30 -2.09 30.68 -1.91
CA LYS A 30 -2.74 31.95 -2.21
C LYS A 30 -4.19 31.75 -2.66
N ASP A 31 -4.40 30.81 -3.60
CA ASP A 31 -5.74 30.48 -4.11
C ASP A 31 -6.25 29.16 -3.55
N LYS A 32 -6.76 29.21 -2.32
CA LYS A 32 -7.34 28.04 -1.62
C LYS A 32 -8.58 27.49 -2.31
N THR A 33 -9.39 28.38 -2.86
CA THR A 33 -10.66 28.03 -3.51
C THR A 33 -10.42 27.33 -4.84
N GLY A 34 -9.48 27.85 -5.65
CA GLY A 34 -9.08 27.26 -6.91
C GLY A 34 -8.45 25.89 -6.72
N LEU A 35 -7.52 25.76 -5.75
CA LEU A 35 -6.91 24.46 -5.41
C LEU A 35 -7.94 23.43 -4.94
N ALA A 36 -8.85 23.80 -4.03
CA ALA A 36 -9.91 22.91 -3.56
C ALA A 36 -10.81 22.44 -4.71
N THR A 37 -11.19 23.34 -5.62
CA THR A 37 -12.01 23.02 -6.80
C THR A 37 -11.26 22.08 -7.76
N ALA A 38 -9.98 22.34 -8.00
CA ALA A 38 -9.16 21.52 -8.88
C ALA A 38 -9.02 20.09 -8.37
N ILE A 39 -8.81 19.91 -7.06
CA ILE A 39 -8.70 18.57 -6.43
C ILE A 39 -10.06 17.89 -6.43
N SER A 40 -11.14 18.58 -5.99
CA SER A 40 -12.50 18.05 -5.95
C SER A 40 -12.95 17.49 -7.31
N LYS A 41 -12.71 18.23 -8.39
CA LYS A 41 -13.02 17.82 -9.76
C LYS A 41 -12.32 16.52 -10.17
N ARG A 42 -11.13 16.24 -9.62
CA ARG A 42 -10.33 15.06 -9.96
C ARG A 42 -10.64 13.85 -9.10
N THR A 43 -10.93 14.07 -7.83
CA THR A 43 -11.16 13.00 -6.86
C THR A 43 -12.62 12.61 -6.74
N GLY A 44 -13.54 13.48 -7.18
CA GLY A 44 -14.99 13.31 -6.96
C GLY A 44 -15.44 13.62 -5.52
N GLU A 45 -14.50 14.01 -4.65
CA GLU A 45 -14.79 14.34 -3.25
C GLU A 45 -15.32 15.76 -3.10
N PRO A 46 -16.15 16.05 -2.08
CA PRO A 46 -16.70 17.38 -1.86
C PRO A 46 -15.60 18.44 -1.66
N LYS A 47 -15.78 19.60 -2.30
CA LYS A 47 -14.84 20.73 -2.20
C LYS A 47 -14.63 21.21 -0.77
N GLU A 48 -15.67 21.15 0.05
CA GLU A 48 -15.71 21.56 1.46
C GLU A 48 -14.70 20.77 2.30
N LYS A 49 -14.51 19.50 1.99
CA LYS A 49 -13.48 18.64 2.60
C LYS A 49 -12.09 19.26 2.47
N TYR A 50 -11.76 19.77 1.31
CA TYR A 50 -10.46 20.39 1.04
C TYR A 50 -10.35 21.79 1.60
N LEU A 51 -11.41 22.59 1.50
CA LEU A 51 -11.43 23.95 2.07
C LEU A 51 -11.22 23.91 3.58
N LYS A 52 -11.82 22.95 4.30
CA LYS A 52 -11.59 22.77 5.74
C LYS A 52 -10.11 22.58 6.06
N LYS A 53 -9.40 21.74 5.30
CA LYS A 53 -7.95 21.50 5.47
C LYS A 53 -7.10 22.71 5.07
N LEU A 54 -7.47 23.37 3.98
CA LEU A 54 -6.74 24.56 3.47
C LEU A 54 -6.92 25.81 4.34
N ASN A 55 -7.98 25.86 5.16
CA ASN A 55 -8.22 26.95 6.09
C ASN A 55 -7.63 26.68 7.49
N SER A 56 -6.95 25.56 7.69
CA SER A 56 -6.24 25.31 8.94
C SER A 56 -5.01 26.21 9.08
N ASN A 57 -4.60 26.48 10.32
CA ASN A 57 -3.35 27.21 10.61
C ASN A 57 -2.12 26.29 10.64
N SER A 58 -2.28 25.05 10.18
CA SER A 58 -1.19 24.06 10.11
C SER A 58 -0.18 24.46 9.03
N ARG A 59 1.09 24.12 9.25
CA ARG A 59 2.12 24.22 8.22
C ARG A 59 2.20 23.00 7.33
N PHE A 60 1.43 21.95 7.63
CA PHE A 60 1.40 20.71 6.88
C PHE A 60 0.06 20.01 7.06
N GLU A 61 -0.60 19.70 5.94
CA GLU A 61 -1.84 18.92 5.89
C GLU A 61 -1.79 17.92 4.74
N TYR A 62 -2.25 16.69 4.98
CA TYR A 62 -2.52 15.75 3.89
C TYR A 62 -3.88 16.05 3.28
N LEU A 63 -3.89 16.38 1.99
CA LEU A 63 -5.13 16.55 1.22
C LEU A 63 -5.70 15.21 0.80
N GLU A 64 -4.90 14.43 0.06
CA GLU A 64 -5.25 13.08 -0.36
C GLU A 64 -4.03 12.16 -0.34
N ARG A 65 -4.30 10.86 -0.15
CA ARG A 65 -3.30 9.80 -0.22
C ARG A 65 -3.75 8.72 -1.20
N ASN A 66 -2.82 7.95 -1.74
CA ASN A 66 -3.09 6.82 -2.63
C ASN A 66 -3.80 7.19 -3.94
N LEU A 67 -3.52 8.36 -4.49
CA LEU A 67 -4.04 8.75 -5.79
C LEU A 67 -3.27 8.04 -6.92
N GLN A 68 -4.00 7.60 -7.93
CA GLN A 68 -3.41 7.12 -9.17
C GLN A 68 -2.97 8.32 -10.03
N ARG A 69 -2.02 8.08 -10.95
CA ARG A 69 -1.50 9.13 -11.83
C ARG A 69 -2.61 9.76 -12.69
N GLU A 70 -3.54 8.95 -13.15
CA GLU A 70 -4.67 9.34 -13.98
C GLU A 70 -5.57 10.34 -13.26
N THR A 71 -5.80 10.11 -11.96
CA THR A 71 -6.58 11.02 -11.11
C THR A 71 -5.91 12.38 -10.93
N LEU A 72 -4.57 12.41 -10.85
CA LEU A 72 -3.85 13.66 -10.72
C LEU A 72 -3.96 14.55 -11.96
N GLY A 73 -3.87 13.95 -13.16
CA GLY A 73 -3.94 14.68 -14.42
C GLY A 73 -3.06 15.93 -14.44
N THR A 74 -3.65 17.09 -14.76
CA THR A 74 -2.95 18.37 -14.85
C THR A 74 -2.52 18.98 -13.51
N LEU A 75 -2.94 18.45 -12.35
CA LEU A 75 -2.46 18.94 -11.05
C LEU A 75 -0.94 18.83 -10.92
N VAL A 76 -0.33 17.84 -11.60
CA VAL A 76 1.13 17.65 -11.62
C VAL A 76 1.85 18.81 -12.32
N THR A 77 1.21 19.41 -13.32
CA THR A 77 1.78 20.52 -14.14
C THR A 77 1.33 21.89 -13.67
N THR A 78 0.26 21.98 -12.89
CA THR A 78 -0.23 23.26 -12.36
C THR A 78 0.49 23.58 -11.05
N ALA A 79 1.34 24.58 -11.07
CA ALA A 79 2.11 24.99 -9.90
C ALA A 79 1.21 25.77 -8.92
N PHE A 80 0.59 25.07 -7.96
CA PHE A 80 -0.02 25.72 -6.81
C PHE A 80 1.05 25.93 -5.73
N GLU A 81 1.27 27.18 -5.32
CA GLU A 81 2.22 27.47 -4.24
C GLU A 81 1.77 26.80 -2.94
N GLY A 82 2.69 26.11 -2.30
CA GLY A 82 2.40 25.35 -1.07
C GLY A 82 1.86 23.93 -1.26
N LEU A 83 1.45 23.54 -2.47
CA LEU A 83 1.10 22.15 -2.77
C LEU A 83 2.37 21.32 -3.01
N ASN A 84 2.44 20.15 -2.39
CA ASN A 84 3.48 19.15 -2.61
C ASN A 84 2.84 17.85 -3.09
N ILE A 85 3.40 17.31 -4.16
CA ILE A 85 2.98 16.03 -4.74
C ILE A 85 4.13 15.06 -4.58
N GLU A 86 3.93 14.05 -3.74
CA GLU A 86 4.94 13.04 -3.44
C GLU A 86 4.57 11.72 -4.09
N ARG A 87 5.50 11.16 -4.84
CA ARG A 87 5.39 9.83 -5.41
C ARG A 87 5.80 8.82 -4.36
N LYS A 88 4.91 7.84 -4.08
CA LYS A 88 5.18 6.74 -3.16
C LYS A 88 4.86 5.40 -3.81
N TYR A 89 5.46 4.34 -3.30
CA TYR A 89 5.05 2.98 -3.62
C TYR A 89 4.00 2.52 -2.60
N ARG A 90 3.08 1.70 -3.05
CA ARG A 90 2.09 1.04 -2.20
C ARG A 90 2.04 -0.42 -2.56
N ARG A 91 1.88 -1.24 -1.55
CA ARG A 91 1.65 -2.67 -1.72
C ARG A 91 0.31 -2.92 -2.43
N TYR A 92 0.33 -3.80 -3.41
CA TYR A 92 -0.84 -4.24 -4.17
C TYR A 92 -0.89 -5.76 -4.23
N TYR A 93 -2.04 -6.33 -4.02
CA TYR A 93 -2.30 -7.76 -4.00
C TYR A 93 -3.14 -8.11 -5.25
N PRO A 94 -2.52 -8.64 -6.32
CA PRO A 94 -3.19 -8.84 -7.62
C PRO A 94 -4.37 -9.81 -7.54
N HIS A 95 -4.33 -10.74 -6.59
CA HIS A 95 -5.35 -11.77 -6.40
C HIS A 95 -6.40 -11.42 -5.36
N ASN A 96 -6.43 -10.16 -4.89
CA ASN A 96 -7.41 -9.59 -3.95
C ASN A 96 -7.55 -10.40 -2.66
N HIS A 97 -8.54 -11.33 -2.59
CA HIS A 97 -8.85 -12.12 -1.40
C HIS A 97 -8.03 -13.40 -1.28
N VAL A 98 -7.46 -13.90 -2.40
CA VAL A 98 -6.73 -15.17 -2.39
C VAL A 98 -5.47 -15.07 -1.53
N ALA A 99 -5.32 -16.02 -0.62
CA ALA A 99 -4.27 -16.07 0.41
C ALA A 99 -4.22 -14.85 1.34
N ALA A 100 -5.33 -14.10 1.45
CA ALA A 100 -5.35 -12.81 2.14
C ALA A 100 -4.90 -12.89 3.59
N GLN A 101 -5.39 -13.88 4.35
CA GLN A 101 -5.05 -14.04 5.76
C GLN A 101 -3.59 -14.43 5.95
N MET A 102 -3.06 -15.31 5.09
CA MET A 102 -1.68 -15.76 5.14
C MET A 102 -0.72 -14.65 4.73
N LEU A 103 -0.98 -13.97 3.61
CA LEU A 103 -0.15 -12.86 3.16
C LEU A 103 -0.19 -11.68 4.13
N GLY A 104 -1.36 -11.39 4.68
CA GLY A 104 -1.57 -10.20 5.46
C GLY A 104 -1.56 -8.93 4.60
N TYR A 105 -1.25 -7.79 5.22
CA TYR A 105 -1.23 -6.49 4.55
C TYR A 105 -0.24 -5.52 5.19
N THR A 106 0.06 -4.46 4.46
CA THR A 106 0.90 -3.35 4.93
C THR A 106 0.06 -2.11 5.24
N ASN A 107 0.56 -1.24 6.12
CA ASN A 107 -0.01 0.08 6.33
C ASN A 107 0.42 1.08 5.23
N PHE A 108 0.03 2.35 5.39
CA PHE A 108 0.38 3.42 4.45
C PHE A 108 1.87 3.81 4.44
N ASP A 109 2.62 3.38 5.44
CA ASP A 109 4.06 3.63 5.55
C ASP A 109 4.88 2.41 5.13
N ASP A 110 4.22 1.45 4.42
CA ASP A 110 4.80 0.22 3.88
C ASP A 110 5.38 -0.73 4.95
N GLU A 111 4.83 -0.66 6.19
CA GLU A 111 5.13 -1.60 7.26
C GLU A 111 4.13 -2.76 7.25
N GLY A 112 4.62 -3.99 7.38
CA GLY A 112 3.79 -5.18 7.51
C GLY A 112 3.02 -5.19 8.83
N ILE A 113 1.70 -5.37 8.76
CA ILE A 113 0.82 -5.33 9.94
C ILE A 113 0.33 -6.71 10.35
N SER A 114 0.14 -7.61 9.40
CA SER A 114 -0.31 -8.98 9.65
C SER A 114 0.31 -9.97 8.68
N GLY A 115 0.22 -11.26 8.99
CA GLY A 115 0.66 -12.39 8.17
C GLY A 115 2.13 -12.31 7.75
N ILE A 116 2.45 -12.91 6.63
CA ILE A 116 3.80 -12.95 6.06
C ILE A 116 4.40 -11.55 5.90
N GLU A 117 3.59 -10.57 5.51
CA GLU A 117 4.05 -9.18 5.41
C GLU A 117 4.62 -8.65 6.72
N LYS A 118 4.05 -9.04 7.87
CA LYS A 118 4.54 -8.66 9.20
C LYS A 118 5.73 -9.51 9.63
N ASP A 119 5.61 -10.83 9.53
CA ASP A 119 6.60 -11.75 10.07
C ASP A 119 7.93 -11.64 9.34
N PHE A 120 7.87 -11.39 8.03
CA PHE A 120 9.05 -11.17 7.19
C PHE A 120 9.30 -9.70 6.87
N ASN A 121 8.74 -8.78 7.64
CA ASN A 121 8.86 -7.35 7.37
C ASN A 121 10.31 -6.89 7.26
N THR A 122 11.21 -7.39 8.10
CA THR A 122 12.64 -7.05 8.10
C THR A 122 13.33 -7.40 6.78
N TYR A 123 12.94 -8.51 6.15
CA TYR A 123 13.51 -8.96 4.88
C TYR A 123 12.85 -8.26 3.69
N LEU A 124 11.52 -8.11 3.74
CA LEU A 124 10.76 -7.48 2.68
C LEU A 124 10.99 -5.97 2.60
N LYS A 125 11.17 -5.30 3.75
CA LYS A 125 11.37 -3.86 3.79
C LYS A 125 12.78 -3.51 3.37
N GLY A 126 12.91 -2.77 2.27
CA GLY A 126 14.20 -2.20 1.88
C GLY A 126 14.68 -1.11 2.86
N ALA A 127 15.90 -0.70 2.74
CA ALA A 127 16.46 0.41 3.51
C ALA A 127 16.38 1.71 2.69
N PRO A 128 15.86 2.82 3.25
CA PRO A 128 15.86 4.10 2.57
C PRO A 128 17.28 4.62 2.42
N GLY A 129 17.61 5.14 1.24
CA GLY A 129 18.82 5.90 1.02
C GLY A 129 18.69 7.32 1.60
N TRP A 130 19.81 7.96 1.82
CA TRP A 130 19.84 9.36 2.23
C TRP A 130 20.97 10.12 1.52
N VAL A 131 20.74 11.41 1.34
CA VAL A 131 21.70 12.31 0.71
C VAL A 131 21.69 13.66 1.40
N TYR A 132 22.88 14.22 1.66
CA TYR A 132 23.00 15.57 2.16
C TYR A 132 22.69 16.59 1.08
N LYS A 133 21.73 17.46 1.35
CA LYS A 133 21.40 18.60 0.49
C LYS A 133 21.69 19.89 1.25
N THR A 134 22.42 20.81 0.62
CA THR A 134 22.63 22.16 1.17
C THR A 134 21.60 23.11 0.56
N LYS A 135 20.97 23.90 1.41
CA LYS A 135 20.09 24.97 0.98
C LYS A 135 20.94 26.26 0.87
N GLY A 136 21.20 26.70 -0.35
CA GLY A 136 21.89 27.98 -0.56
C GLY A 136 21.05 29.17 -0.06
N TRP A 137 21.67 30.34 0.06
CA TRP A 137 21.00 31.58 0.48
C TRP A 137 19.77 31.91 -0.40
N SER A 138 19.81 31.57 -1.68
CA SER A 138 18.68 31.74 -2.63
C SER A 138 17.55 30.74 -2.43
N GLY A 139 17.61 29.88 -1.41
CA GLY A 139 16.60 28.83 -1.16
C GLY A 139 16.68 27.61 -2.10
N LYS A 140 17.56 27.63 -3.12
CA LYS A 140 17.79 26.53 -4.03
C LYS A 140 18.51 25.40 -3.31
N VAL A 141 17.97 24.19 -3.41
CA VAL A 141 18.57 22.96 -2.89
C VAL A 141 19.58 22.46 -3.92
N GLN A 142 20.83 22.33 -3.52
CA GLN A 142 21.91 21.83 -4.37
C GLN A 142 22.52 20.57 -3.77
N HIS A 143 22.86 19.60 -4.63
CA HIS A 143 23.72 18.48 -4.26
C HIS A 143 25.16 18.99 -4.12
N LYS A 144 25.77 18.76 -2.97
CA LYS A 144 27.17 19.05 -2.77
C LYS A 144 28.00 17.83 -3.09
N SER A 145 28.78 17.88 -4.16
CA SER A 145 29.70 16.80 -4.53
C SER A 145 30.69 16.54 -3.39
N GLY A 146 30.96 15.27 -3.08
CA GLY A 146 31.88 14.88 -2.01
C GLY A 146 31.26 14.76 -0.60
N MET A 147 29.94 14.96 -0.43
CA MET A 147 29.28 14.65 0.82
C MET A 147 28.90 13.17 0.90
N PRO A 148 28.90 12.55 2.09
CA PRO A 148 28.44 11.17 2.26
C PRO A 148 26.98 11.04 1.78
N PHE A 149 26.69 9.91 1.15
CA PHE A 149 25.34 9.50 0.79
C PHE A 149 25.22 8.00 0.96
N GLN A 150 24.01 7.51 1.08
CA GLN A 150 23.71 6.08 1.09
C GLN A 150 22.66 5.80 0.04
N GLU A 151 22.96 4.86 -0.84
CA GLU A 151 21.98 4.41 -1.82
C GLU A 151 20.85 3.63 -1.13
N PRO A 152 19.61 3.72 -1.63
CA PRO A 152 18.52 2.90 -1.14
C PRO A 152 18.79 1.43 -1.50
N VAL A 153 18.47 0.54 -0.57
CA VAL A 153 18.56 -0.92 -0.78
C VAL A 153 17.15 -1.45 -0.88
N ASP A 154 16.86 -2.15 -1.97
CA ASP A 154 15.57 -2.81 -2.15
C ASP A 154 15.44 -4.02 -1.20
N GLY A 155 14.23 -4.31 -0.76
CA GLY A 155 13.94 -5.47 0.07
C GLY A 155 14.09 -6.78 -0.70
N SER A 156 14.34 -7.87 0.02
CA SER A 156 14.48 -9.21 -0.55
C SER A 156 13.12 -9.78 -0.95
N ASN A 157 13.09 -10.47 -2.07
CA ASN A 157 11.91 -11.24 -2.47
C ASN A 157 11.79 -12.52 -1.64
N ILE A 158 10.57 -12.98 -1.44
CA ILE A 158 10.26 -14.23 -0.74
C ILE A 158 9.48 -15.14 -1.68
N GLN A 159 9.88 -16.40 -1.73
CA GLN A 159 9.13 -17.46 -2.41
C GLN A 159 8.53 -18.38 -1.37
N LEU A 160 7.22 -18.63 -1.49
CA LEU A 160 6.47 -19.52 -0.60
C LEU A 160 6.34 -20.91 -1.23
N THR A 161 6.05 -21.90 -0.40
CA THR A 161 5.64 -23.23 -0.83
C THR A 161 4.20 -23.28 -1.35
N LEU A 162 3.41 -22.23 -1.08
CA LEU A 162 2.03 -22.06 -1.51
C LEU A 162 1.90 -22.19 -3.03
N ASP A 163 0.88 -22.93 -3.46
CA ASP A 163 0.44 -22.98 -4.86
C ASP A 163 -0.85 -22.18 -5.03
N LEU A 164 -0.80 -21.17 -5.88
CA LEU A 164 -1.91 -20.24 -6.09
C LEU A 164 -3.19 -20.94 -6.60
N GLU A 165 -3.05 -22.02 -7.37
CA GLU A 165 -4.19 -22.78 -7.87
C GLU A 165 -4.86 -23.58 -6.76
N TYR A 166 -4.08 -24.34 -5.98
CA TYR A 166 -4.62 -25.07 -4.83
C TYR A 166 -5.22 -24.11 -3.80
N GLN A 167 -4.60 -22.96 -3.58
CA GLN A 167 -5.14 -21.94 -2.68
C GLN A 167 -6.50 -21.43 -3.13
N SER A 168 -6.64 -21.09 -4.43
CA SER A 168 -7.90 -20.60 -4.98
C SER A 168 -9.00 -21.65 -4.89
N ILE A 169 -8.71 -22.90 -5.25
CA ILE A 169 -9.67 -24.03 -5.15
C ILE A 169 -10.10 -24.25 -3.70
N LEU A 170 -9.14 -24.24 -2.76
CA LEU A 170 -9.43 -24.44 -1.35
C LEU A 170 -10.37 -23.35 -0.81
N GLU A 171 -10.09 -22.09 -1.12
CA GLU A 171 -10.94 -20.95 -0.68
C GLU A 171 -12.35 -21.03 -1.25
N GLU A 172 -12.49 -21.36 -2.54
CA GLU A 172 -13.78 -21.52 -3.21
C GLU A 172 -14.61 -22.64 -2.57
N GLU A 173 -14.02 -23.82 -2.35
CA GLU A 173 -14.71 -24.96 -1.74
C GLU A 173 -15.06 -24.71 -0.25
N LEU A 174 -14.19 -24.05 0.50
CA LEU A 174 -14.49 -23.64 1.87
C LEU A 174 -15.67 -22.67 1.93
N LEU A 175 -15.69 -21.67 1.08
CA LEU A 175 -16.78 -20.69 1.02
C LEU A 175 -18.11 -21.34 0.64
N LYS A 176 -18.09 -22.25 -0.33
CA LYS A 176 -19.26 -23.04 -0.75
C LYS A 176 -19.78 -23.86 0.42
N ARG A 177 -18.93 -24.63 1.08
CA ARG A 177 -19.32 -25.46 2.24
C ARG A 177 -19.80 -24.65 3.43
N GLN A 178 -19.15 -23.53 3.73
CA GLN A 178 -19.61 -22.62 4.77
C GLN A 178 -21.03 -22.14 4.50
N THR A 179 -21.34 -21.81 3.24
CA THR A 179 -22.66 -21.34 2.83
C THR A 179 -23.71 -22.45 2.91
N GLU A 180 -23.38 -23.65 2.41
CA GLU A 180 -24.29 -24.82 2.40
C GLU A 180 -24.66 -25.28 3.84
N THR A 181 -23.70 -25.21 4.74
CA THR A 181 -23.87 -25.69 6.13
C THR A 181 -24.28 -24.60 7.12
N ASN A 182 -24.34 -23.33 6.69
CA ASN A 182 -24.51 -22.16 7.55
C ASN A 182 -23.49 -22.09 8.68
N ALA A 183 -22.26 -22.58 8.46
CA ALA A 183 -21.20 -22.54 9.45
C ALA A 183 -20.72 -21.11 9.67
N VAL A 184 -20.31 -20.78 10.91
CA VAL A 184 -19.76 -19.46 11.25
C VAL A 184 -18.42 -19.24 10.55
N SER A 185 -17.60 -20.30 10.46
CA SER A 185 -16.30 -20.27 9.78
C SER A 185 -15.95 -21.67 9.28
N ALA A 186 -15.05 -21.74 8.31
CA ALA A 186 -14.42 -22.99 7.87
C ALA A 186 -12.94 -22.75 7.62
N THR A 187 -12.11 -23.74 7.92
CA THR A 187 -10.66 -23.68 7.72
C THR A 187 -10.19 -24.93 7.01
N GLY A 188 -9.24 -24.78 6.10
CA GLY A 188 -8.65 -25.88 5.36
C GLY A 188 -7.15 -25.73 5.18
N LEU A 189 -6.48 -26.86 5.04
CA LEU A 189 -5.04 -26.97 4.81
C LEU A 189 -4.79 -28.06 3.77
N ILE A 190 -3.95 -27.77 2.78
CA ILE A 190 -3.40 -28.73 1.83
C ILE A 190 -1.90 -28.80 2.07
N MET A 191 -1.39 -29.99 2.32
CA MET A 191 0.02 -30.25 2.60
C MET A 191 0.53 -31.41 1.75
N ASP A 192 1.75 -31.31 1.27
CA ASP A 192 2.47 -32.42 0.66
C ASP A 192 2.93 -33.38 1.78
N PRO A 193 2.47 -34.64 1.80
CA PRO A 193 2.81 -35.58 2.88
C PRO A 193 4.27 -36.08 2.80
N GLN A 194 4.96 -35.91 1.69
CA GLN A 194 6.35 -36.35 1.52
C GLN A 194 7.34 -35.30 1.99
N THR A 195 7.06 -34.02 1.70
CA THR A 195 7.96 -32.90 2.02
C THR A 195 7.57 -32.14 3.25
N GLY A 196 6.28 -32.21 3.65
CA GLY A 196 5.70 -31.39 4.72
C GLY A 196 5.40 -29.95 4.29
N GLU A 197 5.57 -29.63 3.00
CA GLU A 197 5.28 -28.29 2.48
C GLU A 197 3.79 -27.98 2.52
N VAL A 198 3.43 -26.79 3.04
CA VAL A 198 2.08 -26.28 2.98
C VAL A 198 1.85 -25.68 1.58
N LEU A 199 0.93 -26.29 0.83
CA LEU A 199 0.58 -25.89 -0.54
C LEU A 199 -0.59 -24.90 -0.58
N ALA A 200 -1.52 -25.00 0.37
CA ALA A 200 -2.61 -24.07 0.56
C ALA A 200 -3.08 -24.03 2.01
N MET A 201 -3.48 -22.87 2.49
CA MET A 201 -4.05 -22.69 3.82
C MET A 201 -5.04 -21.51 3.78
N ALA A 202 -6.30 -21.78 4.13
CA ALA A 202 -7.35 -20.78 4.06
C ALA A 202 -8.34 -20.90 5.23
N SER A 203 -8.96 -19.78 5.54
CA SER A 203 -10.09 -19.70 6.47
C SER A 203 -11.15 -18.78 5.88
N THR A 204 -12.43 -19.11 6.09
CA THR A 204 -13.57 -18.29 5.68
C THR A 204 -14.35 -17.83 6.91
N PRO A 205 -14.94 -16.61 6.89
CA PRO A 205 -14.93 -15.62 5.81
C PRO A 205 -13.58 -14.94 5.64
N GLY A 206 -13.20 -14.70 4.37
CA GLY A 206 -11.98 -13.98 4.00
C GLY A 206 -12.16 -12.47 3.89
N PHE A 207 -11.11 -11.76 3.52
CA PHE A 207 -11.10 -10.31 3.27
C PHE A 207 -10.25 -9.96 2.05
N ASP A 208 -10.34 -8.72 1.57
CA ASP A 208 -9.51 -8.20 0.47
C ASP A 208 -8.35 -7.38 1.05
N ASN A 209 -7.11 -7.82 0.86
CA ASN A 209 -5.90 -7.16 1.34
C ASN A 209 -5.77 -5.71 0.84
N ASN A 210 -6.32 -5.40 -0.33
CA ASN A 210 -6.30 -4.04 -0.87
C ASN A 210 -7.30 -3.11 -0.15
N LYS A 211 -8.26 -3.67 0.61
CA LYS A 211 -9.34 -2.95 1.31
C LYS A 211 -9.37 -3.22 2.82
N PHE A 212 -8.24 -3.58 3.41
CA PHE A 212 -8.13 -3.98 4.82
C PHE A 212 -8.81 -3.00 5.81
N SER A 213 -8.79 -1.69 5.53
CA SER A 213 -9.43 -0.67 6.37
C SER A 213 -10.96 -0.81 6.49
N ARG A 214 -11.59 -1.59 5.60
CA ARG A 214 -13.04 -1.87 5.59
C ARG A 214 -13.39 -3.24 6.14
N SER A 215 -12.39 -4.07 6.45
CA SER A 215 -12.58 -5.41 6.98
C SER A 215 -12.77 -5.38 8.49
N LYS A 216 -13.56 -6.31 9.03
CA LYS A 216 -13.67 -6.49 10.47
C LYS A 216 -12.37 -7.09 11.01
N ALA A 217 -11.93 -6.65 12.18
CA ALA A 217 -10.67 -7.10 12.79
C ALA A 217 -10.60 -8.62 12.96
N ASP A 218 -11.73 -9.28 13.17
CA ASP A 218 -11.82 -10.73 13.36
C ASP A 218 -11.53 -11.55 12.10
N LEU A 219 -11.68 -10.94 10.90
CA LEU A 219 -11.39 -11.60 9.61
C LEU A 219 -9.89 -11.63 9.28
N HIS A 220 -9.06 -10.95 10.07
CA HIS A 220 -7.61 -10.87 9.86
C HIS A 220 -6.83 -11.99 10.56
N ARG A 221 -7.51 -12.88 11.29
CA ARG A 221 -6.90 -14.00 12.01
C ARG A 221 -7.18 -15.30 11.29
N ILE A 222 -6.15 -16.13 11.20
CA ILE A 222 -6.24 -17.56 10.85
C ILE A 222 -6.23 -18.35 12.13
#